data_13fbe1c987940eded48659d57a121410
#
_entry.id   13fbe1c987940eded48659d57a121410
#
_cell.length_a   1.000
_cell.length_b   1.000
_cell.length_c   1.000
_cell.angle_alpha   90.00
_cell.angle_beta   90.00
_cell.angle_gamma   90.00
#
_symmetry.space_group_name_H-M   'P 1'
#
loop_
_entity.id
_entity.type
_entity.pdbx_description
1 polymer ?
#
loop_
_entity_poly.entity_id
_entity_poly.type
_entity_poly.pdbx_seq_one_letter_code
_entity_poly.pdbx_strand_id
1 'polypeptide(L)'
;MTLGLVGRKVGMTRVFTEQGESIPVTVLEMSANRVTQVKSKETDGYTAVQVTFGEKKTSHVNKAQAGHFAKAGVEAGRGLHEFVVSEEKAAELKAGDSVTVELFSAGQLVDVTGTSKGKGFSGTIKRHNFGAQRTSHGNSRSHRVPGSIGMAQDPGRVFPGKRMAGQYGNTKATVQKLEVVRVDAERQLLLVKGAVPGAVNSDVVVRPSVKVGA
;
A
#
# COMPACT_ATOMS: atom_id res chain seq x y z
N MET A 1 -3.86 -1.87 -17.64
CA MET A 1 -3.18 -1.57 -16.39
C MET A 1 -3.03 -0.07 -16.25
N THR A 2 -3.11 0.49 -15.05
CA THR A 2 -3.31 1.94 -14.85
C THR A 2 -2.16 2.54 -14.04
N LEU A 3 -1.74 3.73 -14.46
CA LEU A 3 -0.80 4.56 -13.71
C LEU A 3 -1.39 4.89 -12.31
N GLY A 4 -0.54 5.00 -11.32
CA GLY A 4 -0.91 5.39 -9.96
C GLY A 4 0.09 6.38 -9.39
N LEU A 5 -0.09 6.74 -8.14
CA LEU A 5 0.82 7.61 -7.39
C LEU A 5 1.28 6.93 -6.09
N VAL A 6 2.48 7.26 -5.69
CA VAL A 6 3.02 6.93 -4.37
C VAL A 6 2.99 8.19 -3.51
N GLY A 7 2.42 8.07 -2.34
CA GLY A 7 2.31 9.17 -1.40
C GLY A 7 2.55 8.71 0.03
N ARG A 8 2.27 9.58 0.98
CA ARG A 8 2.46 9.38 2.41
C ARG A 8 1.14 9.57 3.15
N LYS A 9 0.84 8.67 4.07
CA LYS A 9 -0.31 8.81 4.96
C LYS A 9 -0.02 9.89 6.02
N VAL A 10 -0.76 10.99 5.99
CA VAL A 10 -0.62 12.08 6.97
C VAL A 10 -1.42 11.77 8.24
N GLY A 11 -2.67 11.32 8.08
CA GLY A 11 -3.54 11.05 9.21
C GLY A 11 -4.98 10.81 8.78
N MET A 12 -5.89 10.86 9.74
CA MET A 12 -7.32 10.75 9.49
C MET A 12 -8.05 11.95 10.08
N THR A 13 -9.09 12.39 9.40
CA THR A 13 -10.00 13.43 9.84
C THR A 13 -11.43 13.13 9.36
N ARG A 14 -12.34 14.04 9.51
CA ARG A 14 -13.70 13.96 8.98
C ARG A 14 -14.01 15.19 8.13
N VAL A 15 -14.76 14.99 7.10
CA VAL A 15 -15.31 16.04 6.24
C VAL A 15 -16.84 16.02 6.39
N PHE A 16 -17.42 17.17 6.52
CA PHE A 16 -18.88 17.30 6.57
C PHE A 16 -19.40 17.67 5.17
N THR A 17 -20.44 16.98 4.74
CA THR A 17 -21.17 17.34 3.52
C THR A 17 -22.12 18.50 3.77
N GLU A 18 -22.59 19.12 2.71
CA GLU A 18 -23.62 20.18 2.80
C GLU A 18 -24.93 19.67 3.45
N GLN A 19 -25.18 18.37 3.36
CA GLN A 19 -26.33 17.68 3.97
C GLN A 19 -26.12 17.37 5.46
N GLY A 20 -24.96 17.70 6.04
CA GLY A 20 -24.62 17.45 7.43
C GLY A 20 -24.05 16.07 7.73
N GLU A 21 -23.81 15.22 6.72
CA GLU A 21 -23.17 13.90 6.92
C GLU A 21 -21.69 14.05 7.26
N SER A 22 -21.22 13.29 8.26
CA SER A 22 -19.82 13.20 8.66
C SER A 22 -19.14 12.05 7.96
N ILE A 23 -18.27 12.34 7.00
CA ILE A 23 -17.51 11.34 6.25
C ILE A 23 -16.11 11.21 6.85
N PRO A 24 -15.72 10.02 7.40
CA PRO A 24 -14.35 9.78 7.83
C PRO A 24 -13.43 9.69 6.62
N VAL A 25 -12.33 10.44 6.63
CA VAL A 25 -11.37 10.47 5.52
C VAL A 25 -9.95 10.26 6.03
N THR A 26 -9.15 9.57 5.22
CA THR A 26 -7.70 9.54 5.36
C THR A 26 -7.09 10.58 4.43
N VAL A 27 -6.21 11.40 4.97
CA VAL A 27 -5.45 12.40 4.22
C VAL A 27 -4.14 11.78 3.78
N LEU A 28 -3.93 11.78 2.46
CA LEU A 28 -2.73 11.29 1.81
C LEU A 28 -2.02 12.49 1.15
N GLU A 29 -0.76 12.68 1.47
CA GLU A 29 0.12 13.63 0.80
C GLU A 29 0.70 12.96 -0.45
N MET A 30 0.39 13.51 -1.61
CA MET A 30 0.78 13.01 -2.93
C MET A 30 1.79 13.97 -3.57
N SER A 31 2.96 14.13 -2.93
CA SER A 31 4.04 14.91 -3.55
C SER A 31 4.33 14.39 -4.97
N ALA A 32 4.70 15.30 -5.88
CA ALA A 32 4.92 14.97 -7.28
C ALA A 32 5.83 13.73 -7.44
N ASN A 33 5.32 12.76 -8.19
CA ASN A 33 6.06 11.54 -8.52
C ASN A 33 6.85 11.80 -9.80
N ARG A 34 8.20 11.84 -9.69
CA ARG A 34 9.08 12.13 -10.82
C ARG A 34 9.41 10.85 -11.55
N VAL A 35 9.25 10.84 -12.87
CA VAL A 35 9.56 9.68 -13.74
C VAL A 35 11.07 9.53 -13.85
N THR A 36 11.60 8.40 -13.43
CA THR A 36 13.03 8.07 -13.50
C THR A 36 13.38 7.26 -14.73
N GLN A 37 12.48 6.37 -15.16
CA GLN A 37 12.70 5.53 -16.32
C GLN A 37 11.37 5.08 -16.91
N VAL A 38 11.27 5.07 -18.22
CA VAL A 38 10.20 4.37 -18.95
C VAL A 38 10.78 3.08 -19.48
N LYS A 39 10.18 1.95 -19.09
CA LYS A 39 10.59 0.61 -19.53
C LYS A 39 9.77 0.18 -20.71
N SER A 40 10.44 -0.37 -21.71
CA SER A 40 9.81 -0.90 -22.92
C SER A 40 9.93 -2.40 -23.01
N LYS A 41 9.03 -3.01 -23.76
CA LYS A 41 9.00 -4.46 -23.97
C LYS A 41 10.27 -4.96 -24.69
N GLU A 42 10.87 -4.12 -25.54
CA GLU A 42 12.08 -4.47 -26.31
C GLU A 42 13.32 -4.56 -25.42
N THR A 43 13.49 -3.62 -24.49
CA THR A 43 14.69 -3.53 -23.64
C THR A 43 14.55 -4.27 -22.32
N ASP A 44 13.38 -4.20 -21.69
CA ASP A 44 13.14 -4.69 -20.33
C ASP A 44 12.22 -5.94 -20.28
N GLY A 45 11.61 -6.31 -21.41
CA GLY A 45 10.68 -7.44 -21.52
C GLY A 45 9.24 -7.12 -21.06
N TYR A 46 8.97 -5.93 -20.53
CA TYR A 46 7.65 -5.45 -20.10
C TYR A 46 7.56 -3.93 -20.17
N THR A 47 6.34 -3.40 -20.24
CA THR A 47 6.09 -1.95 -20.30
C THR A 47 5.70 -1.43 -18.93
N ALA A 48 6.49 -0.50 -18.39
CA ALA A 48 6.25 0.13 -17.10
C ALA A 48 6.85 1.52 -17.02
N VAL A 49 6.31 2.32 -16.11
CA VAL A 49 6.86 3.63 -15.75
C VAL A 49 7.41 3.54 -14.33
N GLN A 50 8.70 3.77 -14.17
CA GLN A 50 9.34 3.85 -12.86
C GLN A 50 9.30 5.29 -12.38
N VAL A 51 8.83 5.50 -11.17
CA VAL A 51 8.75 6.81 -10.54
C VAL A 51 9.51 6.84 -9.22
N THR A 52 10.02 8.00 -8.87
CA THR A 52 10.55 8.30 -7.54
C THR A 52 9.63 9.28 -6.83
N PHE A 53 9.55 9.18 -5.51
CA PHE A 53 8.66 9.98 -4.68
C PHE A 53 9.36 10.50 -3.43
N GLY A 54 8.85 11.58 -2.88
CA GLY A 54 9.41 12.23 -1.69
C GLY A 54 10.83 12.74 -1.90
N GLU A 55 11.50 13.07 -0.81
CA GLU A 55 12.85 13.62 -0.79
C GLU A 55 13.80 12.76 0.02
N LYS A 56 15.03 12.68 -0.39
CA LYS A 56 16.11 11.99 0.31
C LYS A 56 17.36 12.86 0.31
N LYS A 57 17.99 13.03 1.48
CA LYS A 57 19.24 13.78 1.60
C LYS A 57 20.32 13.16 0.70
N THR A 58 21.06 13.97 -0.02
CA THR A 58 22.13 13.53 -0.94
C THR A 58 23.18 12.64 -0.25
N SER A 59 23.51 12.92 1.01
CA SER A 59 24.41 12.09 1.80
C SER A 59 23.95 10.65 2.05
N HIS A 60 22.66 10.38 1.90
CA HIS A 60 22.08 9.05 2.05
C HIS A 60 21.88 8.31 0.72
N VAL A 61 22.27 8.92 -0.39
CA VAL A 61 22.15 8.34 -1.74
C VAL A 61 23.48 7.69 -2.11
N ASN A 62 23.46 6.41 -2.45
CA ASN A 62 24.66 5.72 -2.93
C ASN A 62 24.99 6.10 -4.37
N LYS A 63 26.23 5.84 -4.82
CA LYS A 63 26.70 6.22 -6.15
C LYS A 63 25.85 5.62 -7.29
N ALA A 64 25.37 4.39 -7.14
CA ALA A 64 24.55 3.72 -8.14
C ALA A 64 23.19 4.44 -8.30
N GLN A 65 22.53 4.75 -7.18
CA GLN A 65 21.28 5.52 -7.20
C GLN A 65 21.48 6.94 -7.72
N ALA A 66 22.56 7.62 -7.31
CA ALA A 66 22.89 8.95 -7.80
C ALA A 66 23.05 8.96 -9.33
N GLY A 67 23.74 7.98 -9.90
CA GLY A 67 23.87 7.83 -11.35
C GLY A 67 22.53 7.57 -12.04
N HIS A 68 21.66 6.79 -11.43
CA HIS A 68 20.33 6.51 -11.97
C HIS A 68 19.44 7.77 -12.01
N PHE A 69 19.40 8.55 -10.93
CA PHE A 69 18.68 9.82 -10.88
C PHE A 69 19.28 10.88 -11.81
N ALA A 70 20.60 10.96 -11.86
CA ALA A 70 21.29 11.89 -12.77
C ALA A 70 20.99 11.62 -14.26
N LYS A 71 20.90 10.32 -14.64
CA LYS A 71 20.49 9.92 -16.00
C LYS A 71 19.08 10.41 -16.35
N ALA A 72 18.18 10.43 -15.38
CA ALA A 72 16.81 10.91 -15.56
C ALA A 72 16.67 12.43 -15.40
N GLY A 73 17.71 13.14 -14.91
CA GLY A 73 17.66 14.57 -14.62
C GLY A 73 16.75 14.94 -13.44
N VAL A 74 16.50 14.00 -12.50
CA VAL A 74 15.58 14.20 -11.37
C VAL A 74 16.31 14.15 -10.03
N GLU A 75 15.76 14.85 -9.04
CA GLU A 75 16.23 14.78 -7.67
C GLU A 75 15.96 13.43 -7.03
N ALA A 76 16.87 13.01 -6.15
CA ALA A 76 16.76 11.72 -5.45
C ALA A 76 15.56 11.69 -4.51
N GLY A 77 14.68 10.71 -4.73
CA GLY A 77 13.55 10.46 -3.86
C GLY A 77 13.82 9.40 -2.78
N ARG A 78 12.85 9.17 -1.91
CA ARG A 78 12.88 8.18 -0.82
C ARG A 78 12.95 6.74 -1.34
N GLY A 79 12.26 6.47 -2.43
CA GLY A 79 12.18 5.15 -3.01
C GLY A 79 11.83 5.21 -4.50
N LEU A 80 11.92 4.05 -5.12
CA LEU A 80 11.51 3.83 -6.50
C LEU A 80 10.31 2.90 -6.51
N HIS A 81 9.35 3.18 -7.37
CA HIS A 81 8.18 2.32 -7.57
C HIS A 81 7.88 2.21 -9.06
N GLU A 82 7.38 1.05 -9.47
CA GLU A 82 7.04 0.80 -10.87
C GLU A 82 5.55 0.57 -11.03
N PHE A 83 4.98 1.24 -12.03
CA PHE A 83 3.62 1.04 -12.47
C PHE A 83 3.62 0.39 -13.85
N VAL A 84 3.11 -0.82 -13.94
CA VAL A 84 2.87 -1.46 -15.22
C VAL A 84 1.70 -0.76 -15.91
N VAL A 85 1.94 -0.24 -17.11
CA VAL A 85 0.99 0.56 -17.89
C VAL A 85 0.86 -0.01 -19.31
N SER A 86 -0.12 0.48 -20.07
CA SER A 86 -0.20 0.19 -21.50
C SER A 86 0.90 0.91 -22.28
N GLU A 87 1.26 0.41 -23.43
CA GLU A 87 2.28 1.01 -24.32
C GLU A 87 1.94 2.46 -24.69
N GLU A 88 0.66 2.74 -24.96
CA GLU A 88 0.17 4.09 -25.26
C GLU A 88 0.49 5.08 -24.12
N LYS A 89 0.15 4.72 -22.87
CA LYS A 89 0.43 5.57 -21.70
C LYS A 89 1.92 5.68 -21.38
N ALA A 90 2.70 4.66 -21.70
CA ALA A 90 4.15 4.72 -21.53
C ALA A 90 4.79 5.67 -22.55
N ALA A 91 4.24 5.76 -23.77
CA ALA A 91 4.73 6.66 -24.81
C ALA A 91 4.45 8.15 -24.51
N GLU A 92 3.43 8.46 -23.73
CA GLU A 92 3.09 9.83 -23.31
C GLU A 92 4.08 10.40 -22.27
N LEU A 93 4.78 9.53 -21.53
CA LEU A 93 5.64 9.92 -20.42
C LEU A 93 7.11 9.79 -20.78
N LYS A 94 7.90 10.76 -20.33
CA LYS A 94 9.36 10.78 -20.50
C LYS A 94 10.07 10.80 -19.14
N ALA A 95 11.31 10.35 -19.13
CA ALA A 95 12.16 10.54 -17.95
C ALA A 95 12.32 12.05 -17.67
N GLY A 96 12.14 12.42 -16.40
CA GLY A 96 12.12 13.82 -15.96
C GLY A 96 10.71 14.39 -15.75
N ASP A 97 9.68 13.81 -16.35
CA ASP A 97 8.30 14.26 -16.14
C ASP A 97 7.84 14.03 -14.70
N SER A 98 6.87 14.83 -14.26
CA SER A 98 6.25 14.69 -12.94
C SER A 98 4.77 14.38 -13.05
N VAL A 99 4.34 13.37 -12.31
CA VAL A 99 2.93 12.98 -12.20
C VAL A 99 2.40 13.52 -10.88
N THR A 100 1.33 14.34 -10.94
CA THR A 100 0.73 15.03 -9.80
C THR A 100 -0.59 14.38 -9.37
N VAL A 101 -1.16 14.88 -8.28
CA VAL A 101 -2.44 14.42 -7.73
C VAL A 101 -3.62 14.63 -8.70
N GLU A 102 -3.47 15.48 -9.70
CA GLU A 102 -4.48 15.73 -10.74
C GLU A 102 -4.81 14.50 -11.60
N LEU A 103 -4.00 13.43 -11.48
CA LEU A 103 -4.33 12.12 -12.05
C LEU A 103 -5.67 11.56 -11.53
N PHE A 104 -6.10 11.97 -10.33
CA PHE A 104 -7.33 11.51 -9.70
C PHE A 104 -8.41 12.60 -9.69
N SER A 105 -9.67 12.18 -9.75
CA SER A 105 -10.84 13.04 -9.66
C SER A 105 -11.70 12.74 -8.42
N ALA A 106 -12.44 13.71 -7.92
CA ALA A 106 -13.42 13.48 -6.86
C ALA A 106 -14.50 12.49 -7.34
N GLY A 107 -14.95 11.62 -6.43
CA GLY A 107 -15.89 10.55 -6.73
C GLY A 107 -15.27 9.30 -7.38
N GLN A 108 -14.02 9.35 -7.81
CA GLN A 108 -13.33 8.21 -8.38
C GLN A 108 -13.07 7.13 -7.32
N LEU A 109 -13.18 5.86 -7.71
CA LEU A 109 -12.82 4.72 -6.87
C LEU A 109 -11.34 4.36 -7.04
N VAL A 110 -10.64 4.21 -5.93
CA VAL A 110 -9.20 3.89 -5.90
C VAL A 110 -8.90 2.70 -5.02
N ASP A 111 -7.82 1.99 -5.34
CA ASP A 111 -7.24 0.94 -4.53
C ASP A 111 -5.98 1.48 -3.86
N VAL A 112 -5.93 1.36 -2.54
CA VAL A 112 -4.79 1.87 -1.75
C VAL A 112 -4.03 0.72 -1.11
N THR A 113 -2.76 0.63 -1.43
CA THR A 113 -1.84 -0.39 -0.94
C THR A 113 -0.84 0.23 0.02
N GLY A 114 -0.64 -0.37 1.16
CA GLY A 114 0.36 0.04 2.13
C GLY A 114 0.86 -1.12 2.97
N THR A 115 1.86 -0.87 3.81
CA THR A 115 2.35 -1.85 4.76
C THR A 115 1.59 -1.71 6.08
N SER A 116 0.91 -2.77 6.50
CA SER A 116 0.12 -2.77 7.73
C SER A 116 1.00 -2.59 8.97
N LYS A 117 0.44 -2.03 10.05
CA LYS A 117 1.15 -1.90 11.33
C LYS A 117 1.59 -3.26 11.84
N GLY A 118 2.87 -3.40 12.21
CA GLY A 118 3.40 -4.62 12.82
C GLY A 118 2.81 -4.85 14.22
N LYS A 119 2.52 -6.10 14.54
CA LYS A 119 2.00 -6.55 15.85
C LYS A 119 2.91 -7.60 16.48
N GLY A 120 4.11 -7.78 15.92
CA GLY A 120 5.11 -8.73 16.38
C GLY A 120 4.66 -10.19 16.26
N PHE A 121 5.27 -11.07 17.04
CA PHE A 121 4.85 -12.45 17.18
C PHE A 121 3.52 -12.52 17.93
N SER A 122 2.50 -13.02 17.27
CA SER A 122 1.14 -13.08 17.82
C SER A 122 0.63 -14.51 17.89
N GLY A 123 -0.06 -14.83 18.98
CA GLY A 123 -0.75 -16.13 19.15
C GLY A 123 -1.91 -16.30 18.17
N THR A 124 -2.38 -17.53 18.03
CA THR A 124 -3.43 -17.93 17.09
C THR A 124 -4.75 -17.19 17.30
N ILE A 125 -5.09 -16.85 18.54
CA ILE A 125 -6.31 -16.10 18.86
C ILE A 125 -6.26 -14.71 18.21
N LYS A 126 -5.17 -13.96 18.41
CA LYS A 126 -5.03 -12.61 17.84
C LYS A 126 -4.79 -12.62 16.34
N ARG A 127 -3.98 -13.58 15.85
CA ARG A 127 -3.57 -13.64 14.43
C ARG A 127 -4.66 -14.19 13.52
N HIS A 128 -5.41 -15.18 13.98
CA HIS A 128 -6.37 -15.94 13.18
C HIS A 128 -7.78 -15.98 13.73
N ASN A 129 -8.06 -15.27 14.83
CA ASN A 129 -9.37 -15.24 15.50
C ASN A 129 -9.85 -16.62 15.99
N PHE A 130 -8.93 -17.44 16.49
CA PHE A 130 -9.29 -18.71 17.11
C PHE A 130 -10.04 -18.47 18.43
N GLY A 131 -10.99 -19.34 18.77
CA GLY A 131 -11.61 -19.35 20.08
C GLY A 131 -10.60 -19.69 21.17
N ALA A 132 -10.73 -19.05 22.33
CA ALA A 132 -9.98 -19.42 23.52
C ALA A 132 -10.57 -20.70 24.13
N GLN A 133 -9.71 -21.48 24.78
CA GLN A 133 -10.15 -22.62 25.59
C GLN A 133 -10.84 -22.13 26.86
N ARG A 134 -11.57 -23.01 27.53
CA ARG A 134 -12.22 -22.69 28.82
C ARG A 134 -11.20 -22.24 29.85
N THR A 135 -11.61 -21.32 30.73
CA THR A 135 -10.74 -20.81 31.79
C THR A 135 -10.71 -21.73 32.99
N SER A 136 -11.79 -22.53 33.19
CA SER A 136 -12.01 -23.46 34.29
C SER A 136 -12.55 -24.81 33.78
N HIS A 137 -13.25 -25.60 34.60
CA HIS A 137 -13.76 -26.92 34.24
C HIS A 137 -12.68 -27.94 33.84
N GLY A 138 -11.61 -28.01 34.65
CA GLY A 138 -10.54 -28.99 34.47
C GLY A 138 -9.45 -28.55 33.44
N ASN A 139 -9.58 -27.40 32.80
CA ASN A 139 -8.55 -26.90 31.92
C ASN A 139 -7.37 -26.35 32.70
N SER A 140 -6.18 -26.92 32.48
CA SER A 140 -4.93 -26.52 33.11
C SER A 140 -3.90 -26.10 32.06
N ARG A 141 -3.35 -24.88 32.18
CA ARG A 141 -2.26 -24.33 31.36
C ARG A 141 -2.50 -24.26 29.84
N SER A 142 -3.75 -24.47 29.37
CA SER A 142 -4.07 -24.60 27.93
C SER A 142 -5.12 -23.60 27.46
N HIS A 143 -5.15 -22.38 28.04
CA HIS A 143 -6.21 -21.40 27.80
C HIS A 143 -6.13 -20.73 26.43
N ARG A 144 -4.91 -20.51 25.90
CA ARG A 144 -4.67 -19.75 24.66
C ARG A 144 -3.94 -20.56 23.57
N VAL A 145 -3.99 -21.86 23.64
CA VAL A 145 -3.37 -22.77 22.68
C VAL A 145 -4.22 -22.92 21.42
N PRO A 146 -3.62 -23.29 20.27
CA PRO A 146 -4.34 -23.44 19.00
C PRO A 146 -5.30 -24.63 18.95
N GLY A 147 -5.18 -25.58 19.88
CA GLY A 147 -5.90 -26.85 19.84
C GLY A 147 -5.21 -27.87 18.92
N SER A 148 -5.95 -28.80 18.35
CA SER A 148 -5.40 -29.78 17.43
C SER A 148 -4.78 -29.15 16.21
N ILE A 149 -3.59 -29.61 15.84
CA ILE A 149 -2.86 -29.13 14.66
C ILE A 149 -2.86 -30.14 13.49
N GLY A 150 -3.38 -31.33 13.70
CA GLY A 150 -3.46 -32.37 12.68
C GLY A 150 -4.16 -33.61 13.19
N MET A 151 -4.11 -34.67 12.41
CA MET A 151 -4.57 -36.01 12.71
C MET A 151 -3.38 -36.87 13.18
N ALA A 152 -3.65 -38.09 13.69
CA ALA A 152 -2.64 -38.97 14.28
C ALA A 152 -1.70 -39.60 13.23
N GLN A 153 -1.75 -40.91 13.07
CA GLN A 153 -0.83 -41.71 12.23
C GLN A 153 -0.94 -41.33 10.74
N ASP A 154 -2.12 -41.14 10.23
CA ASP A 154 -2.38 -40.71 8.87
C ASP A 154 -3.01 -39.29 8.88
N PRO A 155 -2.35 -38.27 8.29
CA PRO A 155 -1.21 -38.25 7.37
C PRO A 155 0.18 -38.21 8.05
N GLY A 156 0.30 -38.29 9.38
CA GLY A 156 1.57 -38.27 10.12
C GLY A 156 2.37 -36.95 10.02
N ARG A 157 1.73 -35.88 9.56
CA ARG A 157 2.35 -34.56 9.36
C ARG A 157 1.33 -33.44 9.55
N VAL A 158 1.81 -32.23 9.76
CA VAL A 158 0.99 -31.02 9.72
C VAL A 158 0.94 -30.52 8.27
N PHE A 159 -0.26 -30.24 7.77
CA PHE A 159 -0.41 -29.74 6.41
C PHE A 159 0.18 -28.34 6.24
N PRO A 160 0.78 -28.03 5.06
CA PRO A 160 1.17 -26.67 4.72
C PRO A 160 -0.01 -25.71 4.82
N GLY A 161 0.24 -24.47 5.26
CA GLY A 161 -0.80 -23.46 5.42
C GLY A 161 -1.62 -23.56 6.70
N LYS A 162 -1.34 -24.52 7.60
CA LYS A 162 -1.98 -24.60 8.93
C LYS A 162 -1.77 -23.28 9.66
N ARG A 163 -2.88 -22.70 10.16
CA ARG A 163 -2.89 -21.44 10.91
C ARG A 163 -2.28 -21.64 12.29
N MET A 164 -1.10 -21.03 12.49
CA MET A 164 -0.33 -21.09 13.73
C MET A 164 0.09 -19.71 14.19
N ALA A 165 0.62 -19.62 15.41
CA ALA A 165 1.26 -18.41 15.92
C ALA A 165 2.42 -17.99 15.00
N GLY A 166 2.73 -16.69 14.95
CA GLY A 166 3.81 -16.14 14.15
C GLY A 166 3.70 -14.64 13.97
N GLN A 167 4.53 -14.09 13.10
CA GLN A 167 4.53 -12.66 12.79
C GLN A 167 3.15 -12.24 12.28
N TYR A 168 2.62 -11.16 12.85
CA TYR A 168 1.37 -10.54 12.45
C TYR A 168 1.58 -9.06 12.13
N GLY A 169 0.92 -8.59 11.09
CA GLY A 169 1.17 -7.26 10.56
C GLY A 169 2.55 -7.11 9.90
N ASN A 170 2.92 -5.88 9.55
CA ASN A 170 4.11 -5.54 8.75
C ASN A 170 4.12 -6.29 7.40
N THR A 171 2.93 -6.44 6.83
CA THR A 171 2.70 -7.09 5.54
C THR A 171 2.02 -6.13 4.59
N LYS A 172 2.25 -6.29 3.29
CA LYS A 172 1.54 -5.55 2.25
C LYS A 172 0.05 -5.87 2.34
N ALA A 173 -0.78 -4.82 2.45
CA ALA A 173 -2.23 -4.91 2.49
C ALA A 173 -2.82 -3.90 1.51
N THR A 174 -3.85 -4.30 0.78
CA THR A 174 -4.57 -3.42 -0.16
C THR A 174 -6.02 -3.31 0.26
N VAL A 175 -6.51 -2.08 0.37
CA VAL A 175 -7.94 -1.79 0.52
C VAL A 175 -8.44 -1.30 -0.82
N GLN A 176 -9.46 -1.97 -1.33
CA GLN A 176 -10.02 -1.72 -2.65
C GLN A 176 -11.30 -0.88 -2.58
N LYS A 177 -11.63 -0.20 -3.69
CA LYS A 177 -12.85 0.59 -3.87
C LYS A 177 -13.04 1.69 -2.81
N LEU A 178 -11.98 2.40 -2.47
CA LEU A 178 -12.10 3.60 -1.66
C LEU A 178 -12.47 4.78 -2.54
N GLU A 179 -13.45 5.56 -2.12
CA GLU A 179 -13.92 6.74 -2.83
C GLU A 179 -13.01 7.94 -2.53
N VAL A 180 -12.60 8.65 -3.56
CA VAL A 180 -11.90 9.93 -3.44
C VAL A 180 -12.93 11.01 -3.12
N VAL A 181 -12.87 11.56 -1.92
CA VAL A 181 -13.82 12.60 -1.47
C VAL A 181 -13.42 13.96 -2.03
N ARG A 182 -12.12 14.28 -2.00
CA ARG A 182 -11.59 15.57 -2.45
C ARG A 182 -10.14 15.42 -2.93
N VAL A 183 -9.82 16.19 -3.96
CA VAL A 183 -8.46 16.39 -4.46
C VAL A 183 -8.08 17.85 -4.23
N ASP A 184 -6.94 18.09 -3.60
CA ASP A 184 -6.37 19.43 -3.37
C ASP A 184 -5.05 19.50 -4.13
N ALA A 185 -5.08 20.10 -5.30
CA ALA A 185 -3.93 20.22 -6.19
C ALA A 185 -2.87 21.20 -5.63
N GLU A 186 -3.28 22.26 -4.95
CA GLU A 186 -2.35 23.27 -4.40
C GLU A 186 -1.47 22.66 -3.29
N ARG A 187 -2.09 21.87 -2.39
CA ARG A 187 -1.41 21.22 -1.28
C ARG A 187 -0.95 19.80 -1.60
N GLN A 188 -1.25 19.32 -2.79
CA GLN A 188 -0.98 17.94 -3.24
C GLN A 188 -1.55 16.89 -2.27
N LEU A 189 -2.78 17.09 -1.82
CA LEU A 189 -3.48 16.20 -0.91
C LEU A 189 -4.61 15.44 -1.62
N LEU A 190 -4.70 14.16 -1.29
CA LEU A 190 -5.79 13.29 -1.70
C LEU A 190 -6.55 12.83 -0.45
N LEU A 191 -7.83 13.15 -0.36
CA LEU A 191 -8.71 12.75 0.73
C LEU A 191 -9.53 11.53 0.28
N VAL A 192 -9.28 10.39 0.92
CA VAL A 192 -9.92 9.11 0.59
C VAL A 192 -10.84 8.70 1.73
N LYS A 193 -12.06 8.29 1.40
CA LYS A 193 -13.09 7.86 2.36
C LYS A 193 -12.64 6.57 3.06
N GLY A 194 -12.64 6.59 4.40
CA GLY A 194 -12.37 5.42 5.21
C GLY A 194 -10.90 5.25 5.61
N ALA A 195 -10.55 4.04 6.02
CA ALA A 195 -9.25 3.69 6.56
C ALA A 195 -8.27 3.20 5.48
N VAL A 196 -7.00 3.60 5.59
CA VAL A 196 -5.90 3.20 4.73
C VAL A 196 -4.88 2.41 5.56
N PRO A 197 -4.31 1.30 5.05
CA PRO A 197 -3.32 0.51 5.76
C PRO A 197 -2.06 1.32 6.07
N GLY A 198 -1.41 0.97 7.18
CA GLY A 198 -0.15 1.57 7.61
C GLY A 198 -0.26 2.55 8.76
N ALA A 199 0.88 2.96 9.24
CA ALA A 199 1.04 4.00 10.27
C ALA A 199 0.97 5.41 9.63
N VAL A 200 0.86 6.43 10.47
CA VAL A 200 1.12 7.81 10.05
C VAL A 200 2.56 7.91 9.54
N ASN A 201 2.78 8.68 8.51
CA ASN A 201 4.04 8.84 7.78
C ASN A 201 4.55 7.60 7.02
N SER A 202 3.74 6.53 6.88
CA SER A 202 4.08 5.40 6.01
C SER A 202 3.75 5.71 4.55
N ASP A 203 4.55 5.11 3.67
CA ASP A 203 4.33 5.22 2.23
C ASP A 203 3.13 4.36 1.82
N VAL A 204 2.33 4.87 0.90
CA VAL A 204 1.15 4.22 0.32
C VAL A 204 1.14 4.39 -1.18
N VAL A 205 0.65 3.39 -1.87
CA VAL A 205 0.50 3.38 -3.33
C VAL A 205 -0.99 3.48 -3.64
N VAL A 206 -1.39 4.46 -4.41
CA VAL A 206 -2.78 4.68 -4.84
C VAL A 206 -2.89 4.41 -6.33
N ARG A 207 -3.87 3.62 -6.72
CA ARG A 207 -4.17 3.30 -8.12
C ARG A 207 -5.67 3.42 -8.36
N PRO A 208 -6.11 3.74 -9.58
CA PRO A 208 -7.51 3.56 -9.95
C PRO A 208 -7.95 2.13 -9.64
N SER A 209 -9.17 1.97 -9.11
CA SER A 209 -9.65 0.65 -8.68
C SER A 209 -9.79 -0.29 -9.87
N VAL A 210 -9.30 -1.52 -9.72
CA VAL A 210 -9.44 -2.59 -10.72
C VAL A 210 -10.88 -3.11 -10.78
N LYS A 211 -11.61 -3.01 -9.66
CA LYS A 211 -13.01 -3.46 -9.54
C LYS A 211 -14.00 -2.30 -9.66
N VAL A 212 -13.74 -1.35 -10.51
CA VAL A 212 -14.73 -0.35 -10.90
C VAL A 212 -15.79 -1.10 -11.70
N GLY A 213 -17.03 -1.04 -11.24
CA GLY A 213 -18.09 -1.91 -11.70
C GLY A 213 -18.17 -2.08 -13.21
N ALA A 214 -18.49 -3.29 -13.60
CA ALA A 214 -19.03 -3.57 -14.90
C ALA A 214 -20.40 -2.91 -15.02
#